data_e24227d4be31203cd8b51d6391c33771
#
_entry.id   e24227d4be31203cd8b51d6391c33771
#
_cell.length_a   1.000
_cell.length_b   1.000
_cell.length_c   1.000
_cell.angle_alpha   90.00
_cell.angle_beta   90.00
_cell.angle_gamma   90.00
#
_symmetry.space_group_name_H-M   'P 1'
#
loop_
_entity.id
_entity.type
_entity.pdbx_description
1 polymer ?
#
loop_
_entity_poly.entity_id
_entity_poly.type
_entity_poly.pdbx_seq_one_letter_code
_entity_poly.pdbx_strand_id
1 'polypeptide(L)'
;MAVSDSRNFNIDVSDAIEEAYERCGIEVRAGYSLRTARRSLNLMLAEWANRGVNLFTVQQVTTTLTEGTANYTLGADTIDILEMVIRRSGVDTPMTRIGRGEYLNIPNKTDKGRPSQFYVDRQVNPVVYLWQSPENSTDQIIYYRLVRVDDADNYNNDFDMPFRFFPCLVAGLAYYLSMKIAPDRVALLKGVYDEEFARAASEDRDRASLRLVPRIIS
;
A
#
# COMPACT_ATOMS: atom_id res chain seq x y z
N MET A 1 6.25 16.04 38.17
CA MET A 1 6.39 16.60 36.78
C MET A 1 5.14 16.23 36.03
N ALA A 2 4.45 17.19 35.43
CA ALA A 2 3.31 16.91 34.59
C ALA A 2 3.85 16.35 33.25
N VAL A 3 3.34 15.21 32.84
CA VAL A 3 3.56 14.64 31.49
C VAL A 3 2.47 15.15 30.56
N SER A 4 2.75 15.24 29.27
CA SER A 4 1.80 15.80 28.30
C SER A 4 0.56 14.94 28.06
N ASP A 5 0.60 13.66 28.46
CA ASP A 5 -0.40 12.61 28.16
C ASP A 5 -0.79 12.49 26.67
N SER A 6 -0.16 13.28 25.80
CA SER A 6 -0.32 13.18 24.36
C SER A 6 0.67 12.15 23.78
N ARG A 7 0.18 11.26 22.95
CA ARG A 7 0.95 10.26 22.20
C ARG A 7 0.76 10.41 20.71
N ASN A 8 0.15 11.51 20.30
CA ASN A 8 -0.09 11.84 18.91
C ASN A 8 1.17 12.51 18.36
N PHE A 9 1.98 11.76 17.65
CA PHE A 9 3.13 12.29 16.93
C PHE A 9 2.66 12.74 15.54
N ASN A 10 1.68 13.66 15.49
CA ASN A 10 1.18 14.17 14.21
C ASN A 10 2.22 15.12 13.63
N ILE A 11 2.41 15.00 12.33
CA ILE A 11 3.15 15.93 11.51
C ILE A 11 2.30 16.19 10.27
N ASP A 12 2.04 17.44 9.96
CA ASP A 12 1.34 17.79 8.75
C ASP A 12 2.31 17.93 7.55
N VAL A 13 1.75 18.08 6.36
CA VAL A 13 2.54 18.19 5.14
C VAL A 13 3.44 19.43 5.15
N SER A 14 2.99 20.56 5.76
CA SER A 14 3.81 21.76 5.84
C SER A 14 4.99 21.60 6.77
N ASP A 15 4.79 21.01 7.97
CA ASP A 15 5.85 20.75 8.93
C ASP A 15 6.92 19.82 8.36
N ALA A 16 6.51 18.76 7.66
CA ALA A 16 7.43 17.84 7.01
C ALA A 16 8.24 18.52 5.89
N ILE A 17 7.62 19.44 5.16
CA ILE A 17 8.32 20.21 4.12
C ILE A 17 9.32 21.19 4.74
N GLU A 18 8.95 21.91 5.79
CA GLU A 18 9.84 22.85 6.48
C GLU A 18 11.06 22.13 7.03
N GLU A 19 10.87 21.06 7.78
CA GLU A 19 11.96 20.25 8.32
C GLU A 19 12.88 19.71 7.21
N ALA A 20 12.33 19.27 6.08
CA ALA A 20 13.12 18.78 4.95
C ALA A 20 13.98 19.89 4.31
N TYR A 21 13.47 21.12 4.21
CA TYR A 21 14.24 22.26 3.73
C TYR A 21 15.35 22.65 4.72
N GLU A 22 15.07 22.65 6.01
CA GLU A 22 16.08 22.92 7.04
C GLU A 22 17.24 21.92 6.98
N ARG A 23 16.96 20.65 6.75
CA ARG A 23 18.00 19.62 6.51
C ARG A 23 18.82 19.90 5.26
N CYS A 24 18.24 20.51 4.24
CA CYS A 24 18.96 21.01 3.08
C CYS A 24 19.76 22.29 3.40
N GLY A 25 19.56 22.93 4.56
CA GLY A 25 20.19 24.20 4.96
C GLY A 25 19.57 25.42 4.28
N ILE A 26 18.32 25.34 3.91
CA ILE A 26 17.59 26.39 3.17
C ILE A 26 16.26 26.66 3.86
N GLU A 27 15.91 27.94 4.05
CA GLU A 27 14.61 28.33 4.56
C GLU A 27 13.56 28.33 3.44
N VAL A 28 12.33 27.91 3.77
CA VAL A 28 11.19 28.01 2.83
C VAL A 28 10.73 29.45 2.72
N ARG A 29 10.87 30.07 1.54
CA ARG A 29 10.57 31.51 1.34
C ARG A 29 9.41 31.80 0.40
N ALA A 30 8.88 30.84 -0.33
CA ALA A 30 7.87 31.11 -1.35
C ALA A 30 6.95 29.91 -1.63
N GLY A 31 5.71 30.20 -2.03
CA GLY A 31 4.73 29.19 -2.44
C GLY A 31 5.15 28.30 -3.63
N TYR A 32 6.15 28.72 -4.42
CA TYR A 32 6.76 27.87 -5.44
C TYR A 32 7.57 26.73 -4.79
N SER A 33 8.30 27.01 -3.73
CA SER A 33 9.08 26.00 -2.98
C SER A 33 8.17 24.93 -2.40
N LEU A 34 7.03 25.31 -1.82
CA LEU A 34 6.03 24.37 -1.28
C LEU A 34 5.47 23.45 -2.37
N ARG A 35 5.10 23.98 -3.54
CA ARG A 35 4.59 23.18 -4.66
C ARG A 35 5.63 22.21 -5.20
N THR A 36 6.89 22.63 -5.25
CA THR A 36 8.00 21.77 -5.68
C THR A 36 8.26 20.66 -4.69
N ALA A 37 8.22 20.95 -3.39
CA ALA A 37 8.37 19.96 -2.32
C ALA A 37 7.23 18.93 -2.33
N ARG A 38 5.98 19.38 -2.42
CA ARG A 38 4.82 18.49 -2.52
C ARG A 38 4.92 17.53 -3.71
N ARG A 39 5.38 18.03 -4.88
CA ARG A 39 5.61 17.14 -6.03
C ARG A 39 6.70 16.11 -5.77
N SER A 40 7.80 16.50 -5.11
CA SER A 40 8.86 15.56 -4.72
C SER A 40 8.37 14.54 -3.71
N LEU A 41 7.54 14.97 -2.75
CA LEU A 41 6.92 14.11 -1.76
C LEU A 41 6.04 13.04 -2.42
N ASN A 42 5.14 13.43 -3.33
CA ASN A 42 4.27 12.49 -4.02
C ASN A 42 5.07 11.50 -4.90
N LEU A 43 6.17 11.92 -5.52
CA LEU A 43 7.05 11.01 -6.26
C LEU A 43 7.74 10.02 -5.33
N MET A 44 8.16 10.44 -4.14
CA MET A 44 8.75 9.58 -3.14
C MET A 44 7.75 8.56 -2.58
N LEU A 45 6.52 8.98 -2.26
CA LEU A 45 5.46 8.08 -1.81
C LEU A 45 5.10 7.03 -2.88
N ALA A 46 5.06 7.44 -4.15
CA ALA A 46 4.89 6.51 -5.27
C ALA A 46 6.05 5.51 -5.39
N GLU A 47 7.28 5.93 -5.08
CA GLU A 47 8.44 5.04 -5.08
C GLU A 47 8.41 4.05 -3.92
N TRP A 48 7.91 4.44 -2.74
CA TRP A 48 7.73 3.54 -1.61
C TRP A 48 6.81 2.35 -1.94
N ALA A 49 5.75 2.59 -2.70
CA ALA A 49 4.88 1.51 -3.18
C ALA A 49 5.64 0.45 -4.00
N ASN A 50 6.72 0.83 -4.68
CA ASN A 50 7.56 -0.09 -5.44
C ASN A 50 8.58 -0.85 -4.55
N ARG A 51 8.89 -0.35 -3.36
CA ARG A 51 9.83 -1.00 -2.44
C ARG A 51 9.20 -2.08 -1.57
N GLY A 52 7.87 -2.22 -1.59
CA GLY A 52 7.17 -3.27 -0.85
C GLY A 52 7.07 -3.01 0.67
N VAL A 53 7.12 -1.76 1.11
CA VAL A 53 6.86 -1.34 2.50
C VAL A 53 5.36 -1.07 2.59
N ASN A 54 4.56 -2.07 3.02
CA ASN A 54 3.14 -2.01 2.69
C ASN A 54 2.21 -2.60 3.77
N LEU A 55 2.71 -3.05 4.94
CA LEU A 55 1.81 -3.69 5.91
C LEU A 55 0.73 -2.73 6.44
N PHE A 56 1.05 -1.46 6.62
CA PHE A 56 0.08 -0.47 7.09
C PHE A 56 -0.94 -0.06 6.02
N THR A 57 -0.71 -0.41 4.76
CA THR A 57 -1.64 -0.15 3.65
C THR A 57 -2.52 -1.35 3.29
N VAL A 58 -2.45 -2.44 4.08
CA VAL A 58 -3.29 -3.63 3.86
C VAL A 58 -4.67 -3.41 4.45
N GLN A 59 -5.69 -3.50 3.61
CA GLN A 59 -7.09 -3.34 3.99
C GLN A 59 -7.90 -4.59 3.71
N GLN A 60 -8.76 -4.96 4.66
CA GLN A 60 -9.76 -6.00 4.44
C GLN A 60 -11.00 -5.41 3.77
N VAL A 61 -11.46 -6.07 2.70
CA VAL A 61 -12.70 -5.69 2.01
C VAL A 61 -13.61 -6.91 1.90
N THR A 62 -14.91 -6.68 2.08
CA THR A 62 -15.94 -7.66 1.86
C THR A 62 -16.85 -7.21 0.72
N THR A 63 -17.02 -8.05 -0.28
CA THR A 63 -17.88 -7.78 -1.44
C THR A 63 -18.91 -8.90 -1.61
N THR A 64 -20.18 -8.55 -1.66
CA THR A 64 -21.25 -9.51 -1.97
C THR A 64 -21.22 -9.84 -3.46
N LEU A 65 -21.26 -11.12 -3.75
CA LEU A 65 -21.27 -11.60 -5.13
C LEU A 65 -22.66 -11.43 -5.77
N THR A 66 -22.67 -11.29 -7.08
CA THR A 66 -23.87 -11.25 -7.88
C THR A 66 -23.88 -12.47 -8.81
N GLU A 67 -24.99 -13.20 -8.84
CA GLU A 67 -25.11 -14.38 -9.70
C GLU A 67 -24.73 -14.08 -11.15
N GLY A 68 -23.90 -14.92 -11.72
CA GLY A 68 -23.43 -14.82 -13.10
C GLY A 68 -22.38 -13.74 -13.37
N THR A 69 -22.02 -12.94 -12.37
CA THR A 69 -20.99 -11.89 -12.52
C THR A 69 -19.62 -12.44 -12.10
N ALA A 70 -18.74 -12.66 -13.07
CA ALA A 70 -17.43 -13.22 -12.84
C ALA A 70 -16.33 -12.17 -12.59
N ASN A 71 -16.58 -10.88 -12.81
CA ASN A 71 -15.59 -9.81 -12.70
C ASN A 71 -16.09 -8.68 -11.81
N TYR A 72 -15.18 -8.20 -10.95
CA TYR A 72 -15.47 -7.11 -10.01
C TYR A 72 -14.36 -6.07 -10.10
N THR A 73 -14.75 -4.81 -10.32
CA THR A 73 -13.82 -3.68 -10.30
C THR A 73 -13.41 -3.41 -8.86
N LEU A 74 -12.11 -3.32 -8.64
CA LEU A 74 -11.53 -2.96 -7.37
C LEU A 74 -11.40 -1.43 -7.26
N GLY A 75 -11.16 -0.92 -6.05
CA GLY A 75 -10.83 0.49 -5.88
C GLY A 75 -9.61 0.88 -6.71
N ALA A 76 -9.63 2.07 -7.33
CA ALA A 76 -8.52 2.56 -8.15
C ALA A 76 -7.20 2.75 -7.37
N ASP A 77 -7.29 2.81 -6.05
CA ASP A 77 -6.20 2.83 -5.08
C ASP A 77 -5.55 1.46 -4.86
N THR A 78 -6.17 0.35 -5.32
CA THR A 78 -5.69 -1.01 -5.11
C THR A 78 -4.45 -1.29 -5.97
N ILE A 79 -3.38 -1.74 -5.33
CA ILE A 79 -2.15 -2.21 -6.00
C ILE A 79 -2.26 -3.68 -6.34
N ASP A 80 -2.72 -4.50 -5.37
CA ASP A 80 -2.85 -5.96 -5.53
C ASP A 80 -3.81 -6.56 -4.50
N ILE A 81 -4.20 -7.81 -4.69
CA ILE A 81 -4.89 -8.65 -3.70
C ILE A 81 -3.87 -9.66 -3.17
N LEU A 82 -3.73 -9.73 -1.85
CA LEU A 82 -2.82 -10.66 -1.18
C LEU A 82 -3.47 -12.03 -1.02
N GLU A 83 -4.61 -12.07 -0.36
CA GLU A 83 -5.35 -13.27 -0.03
C GLU A 83 -6.85 -13.06 -0.24
N MET A 84 -7.57 -14.13 -0.57
CA MET A 84 -9.02 -14.08 -0.78
C MET A 84 -9.66 -15.37 -0.29
N VAL A 85 -10.82 -15.21 0.36
CA VAL A 85 -11.69 -16.31 0.74
C VAL A 85 -13.09 -16.07 0.21
N ILE A 86 -13.83 -17.14 -0.07
CA ILE A 86 -15.25 -17.07 -0.31
C ILE A 86 -16.01 -17.48 0.96
N ARG A 87 -16.96 -16.66 1.37
CA ARG A 87 -17.84 -16.91 2.51
C ARG A 87 -19.21 -17.34 2.04
N ARG A 88 -19.61 -18.55 2.46
CA ARG A 88 -20.96 -19.09 2.25
C ARG A 88 -21.53 -19.58 3.58
N SER A 89 -22.69 -19.09 3.96
CA SER A 89 -23.36 -19.45 5.22
C SER A 89 -22.45 -19.34 6.47
N GLY A 90 -21.60 -18.30 6.51
CA GLY A 90 -20.67 -18.06 7.62
C GLY A 90 -19.39 -18.89 7.58
N VAL A 91 -19.19 -19.75 6.59
CA VAL A 91 -17.97 -20.57 6.45
C VAL A 91 -17.07 -19.98 5.38
N ASP A 92 -15.82 -19.72 5.75
CA ASP A 92 -14.79 -19.19 4.86
C ASP A 92 -13.99 -20.34 4.20
N THR A 93 -13.87 -20.28 2.89
CA THR A 93 -13.06 -21.22 2.11
C THR A 93 -12.01 -20.45 1.31
N PRO A 94 -10.71 -20.76 1.47
CA PRO A 94 -9.65 -20.11 0.71
C PRO A 94 -9.83 -20.30 -0.79
N MET A 95 -9.52 -19.24 -1.54
CA MET A 95 -9.50 -19.25 -3.00
C MET A 95 -8.06 -19.26 -3.50
N THR A 96 -7.82 -19.92 -4.62
CA THR A 96 -6.49 -20.01 -5.23
C THR A 96 -6.29 -18.88 -6.22
N ARG A 97 -5.21 -18.13 -6.05
CA ARG A 97 -4.78 -17.15 -7.05
C ARG A 97 -4.17 -17.85 -8.24
N ILE A 98 -4.61 -17.51 -9.45
CA ILE A 98 -4.09 -18.03 -10.70
C ILE A 98 -3.47 -16.91 -11.55
N GLY A 99 -2.53 -17.29 -12.41
CA GLY A 99 -1.89 -16.37 -13.34
C GLY A 99 -2.77 -16.06 -14.57
N ARG A 100 -2.43 -14.99 -15.29
CA ARG A 100 -3.13 -14.58 -16.51
C ARG A 100 -3.21 -15.71 -17.56
N GLY A 101 -2.10 -16.46 -17.73
CA GLY A 101 -2.04 -17.58 -18.67
C GLY A 101 -2.97 -18.72 -18.28
N GLU A 102 -3.02 -19.07 -17.00
CA GLU A 102 -3.91 -20.10 -16.46
C GLU A 102 -5.38 -19.69 -16.62
N TYR A 103 -5.70 -18.44 -16.28
CA TYR A 103 -7.05 -17.90 -16.48
C TYR A 103 -7.44 -17.91 -17.97
N LEU A 104 -6.52 -17.57 -18.88
CA LEU A 104 -6.77 -17.60 -20.33
C LEU A 104 -7.08 -19.01 -20.82
N ASN A 105 -6.42 -20.02 -20.29
CA ASN A 105 -6.57 -21.42 -20.68
C ASN A 105 -7.84 -22.08 -20.15
N ILE A 106 -8.62 -21.41 -19.29
CA ILE A 106 -9.92 -21.94 -18.84
C ILE A 106 -10.87 -22.00 -20.02
N PRO A 107 -11.36 -23.21 -20.41
CA PRO A 107 -12.19 -23.36 -21.62
C PRO A 107 -13.54 -22.68 -21.51
N ASN A 108 -14.19 -22.78 -20.34
CA ASN A 108 -15.49 -22.15 -20.09
C ASN A 108 -15.43 -21.21 -18.88
N LYS A 109 -15.35 -19.89 -19.17
CA LYS A 109 -15.27 -18.85 -18.15
C LYS A 109 -16.63 -18.43 -17.59
N THR A 110 -17.71 -18.88 -18.23
CA THR A 110 -19.10 -18.57 -17.84
C THR A 110 -19.76 -19.70 -17.06
N ASP A 111 -19.01 -20.78 -16.78
CA ASP A 111 -19.49 -21.88 -15.97
C ASP A 111 -19.87 -21.38 -14.57
N LYS A 112 -21.12 -21.68 -14.17
CA LYS A 112 -21.66 -21.24 -12.88
C LYS A 112 -21.34 -22.24 -11.79
N GLY A 113 -20.93 -21.74 -10.65
CA GLY A 113 -20.65 -22.55 -9.49
C GLY A 113 -20.14 -21.72 -8.33
N ARG A 114 -19.57 -22.39 -7.33
CA ARG A 114 -18.90 -21.73 -6.23
C ARG A 114 -17.48 -21.31 -6.68
N PRO A 115 -17.18 -20.01 -6.75
CA PRO A 115 -15.84 -19.55 -7.10
C PRO A 115 -14.77 -20.18 -6.24
N SER A 116 -13.72 -20.73 -6.87
CA SER A 116 -12.59 -21.38 -6.19
C SER A 116 -11.23 -20.77 -6.58
N GLN A 117 -11.20 -20.04 -7.67
CA GLN A 117 -9.98 -19.41 -8.19
C GLN A 117 -10.25 -17.96 -8.54
N PHE A 118 -9.20 -17.14 -8.49
CA PHE A 118 -9.27 -15.75 -8.90
C PHE A 118 -8.00 -15.30 -9.63
N TYR A 119 -8.18 -14.39 -10.58
CA TYR A 119 -7.12 -13.69 -11.29
C TYR A 119 -7.27 -12.19 -11.09
N VAL A 120 -6.18 -11.49 -10.83
CA VAL A 120 -6.16 -10.03 -10.65
C VAL A 120 -5.49 -9.38 -11.86
N ASP A 121 -6.25 -8.55 -12.57
CA ASP A 121 -5.73 -7.71 -13.64
C ASP A 121 -5.36 -6.34 -13.07
N ARG A 122 -4.04 -6.10 -12.93
CA ARG A 122 -3.47 -4.90 -12.29
C ARG A 122 -3.28 -3.76 -13.30
N GLN A 123 -4.36 -3.27 -13.85
CA GLN A 123 -4.36 -2.07 -14.69
C GLN A 123 -4.59 -0.81 -13.84
N VAL A 124 -4.73 0.36 -14.48
CA VAL A 124 -5.06 1.63 -13.81
C VAL A 124 -6.35 1.52 -12.99
N ASN A 125 -7.33 0.79 -13.53
CA ASN A 125 -8.53 0.38 -12.81
C ASN A 125 -8.47 -1.14 -12.64
N PRO A 126 -7.97 -1.65 -11.51
CA PRO A 126 -7.77 -3.08 -11.33
C PRO A 126 -9.10 -3.83 -11.25
N VAL A 127 -9.12 -5.03 -11.82
CA VAL A 127 -10.28 -5.91 -11.86
C VAL A 127 -9.90 -7.29 -11.37
N VAL A 128 -10.72 -7.86 -10.51
CA VAL A 128 -10.61 -9.28 -10.14
C VAL A 128 -11.59 -10.11 -10.96
N TYR A 129 -11.08 -11.20 -11.51
CA TYR A 129 -11.86 -12.20 -12.25
C TYR A 129 -11.94 -13.46 -11.41
N LEU A 130 -13.16 -13.95 -11.20
CA LEU A 130 -13.45 -15.17 -10.46
C LEU A 130 -13.68 -16.33 -11.43
N TRP A 131 -13.29 -17.51 -11.04
CA TRP A 131 -13.67 -18.74 -11.68
C TRP A 131 -14.03 -19.78 -10.61
N GLN A 132 -15.20 -20.35 -10.64
CA GLN A 132 -16.37 -20.21 -11.54
C GLN A 132 -17.12 -18.89 -11.32
N SER A 133 -18.06 -18.57 -12.25
CA SER A 133 -18.99 -17.45 -12.04
C SER A 133 -19.96 -17.79 -10.89
N PRO A 134 -20.25 -16.85 -9.96
CA PRO A 134 -21.15 -17.11 -8.85
C PRO A 134 -22.52 -17.70 -9.28
N GLU A 135 -22.95 -18.76 -8.61
CA GLU A 135 -24.24 -19.41 -8.83
C GLU A 135 -25.39 -18.78 -8.03
N ASN A 136 -25.07 -17.87 -7.10
CA ASN A 136 -26.02 -17.16 -6.26
C ASN A 136 -25.54 -15.76 -5.91
N SER A 137 -26.43 -14.94 -5.33
CA SER A 137 -26.14 -13.57 -4.90
C SER A 137 -26.06 -13.41 -3.37
N THR A 138 -25.84 -14.50 -2.65
CA THR A 138 -25.75 -14.52 -1.18
C THR A 138 -24.33 -14.76 -0.68
N ASP A 139 -23.46 -15.32 -1.50
CA ASP A 139 -22.06 -15.53 -1.17
C ASP A 139 -21.30 -14.19 -1.16
N GLN A 140 -20.25 -14.14 -0.36
CA GLN A 140 -19.37 -12.98 -0.27
C GLN A 140 -17.91 -13.40 -0.51
N ILE A 141 -17.14 -12.55 -1.12
CA ILE A 141 -15.69 -12.64 -1.09
C ILE A 141 -15.15 -11.69 -0.04
N ILE A 142 -14.20 -12.16 0.73
CA ILE A 142 -13.43 -11.37 1.70
C ILE A 142 -11.98 -11.45 1.27
N TYR A 143 -11.35 -10.32 1.09
CA TYR A 143 -9.98 -10.27 0.63
C TYR A 143 -9.19 -9.16 1.30
N TYR A 144 -7.89 -9.38 1.43
CA TYR A 144 -6.93 -8.36 1.82
C TYR A 144 -6.33 -7.74 0.57
N ARG A 145 -6.52 -6.44 0.42
CA ARG A 145 -5.95 -5.65 -0.66
C ARG A 145 -4.82 -4.77 -0.17
N LEU A 146 -3.82 -4.63 -0.99
CA LEU A 146 -2.76 -3.66 -0.83
C LEU A 146 -3.18 -2.37 -1.52
N VAL A 147 -3.21 -1.26 -0.79
CA VAL A 147 -3.59 0.04 -1.34
C VAL A 147 -2.39 0.98 -1.41
N ARG A 148 -2.50 2.00 -2.25
CA ARG A 148 -1.52 3.08 -2.30
C ARG A 148 -1.69 3.96 -1.06
N VAL A 149 -0.58 4.50 -0.56
CA VAL A 149 -0.60 5.58 0.43
C VAL A 149 -1.25 6.81 -0.21
N ASP A 150 -2.05 7.54 0.54
CA ASP A 150 -2.66 8.78 0.07
C ASP A 150 -1.60 9.80 -0.36
N ASP A 151 -1.89 10.56 -1.40
CA ASP A 151 -1.01 11.62 -1.85
C ASP A 151 -1.16 12.88 -0.98
N ALA A 152 -0.10 13.68 -0.95
CA ALA A 152 -0.12 14.97 -0.28
C ALA A 152 -0.83 16.00 -1.17
N ASP A 153 -2.12 16.20 -0.97
CA ASP A 153 -2.95 17.15 -1.73
C ASP A 153 -3.07 18.53 -1.08
N ASN A 154 -3.11 18.62 0.24
CA ASN A 154 -3.21 19.84 1.02
C ASN A 154 -2.10 19.92 2.07
N TYR A 155 -1.62 21.12 2.36
CA TYR A 155 -0.50 21.37 3.28
C TYR A 155 -0.86 21.14 4.76
N ASN A 156 -2.14 21.26 5.12
CA ASN A 156 -2.63 21.09 6.48
C ASN A 156 -3.15 19.67 6.75
N ASN A 157 -3.00 18.75 5.81
CA ASN A 157 -3.43 17.37 6.00
C ASN A 157 -2.34 16.58 6.70
N ASP A 158 -2.77 15.69 7.60
CA ASP A 158 -1.91 14.68 8.20
C ASP A 158 -1.58 13.58 7.17
N PHE A 159 -0.50 12.84 7.40
CA PHE A 159 -0.12 11.71 6.57
C PHE A 159 -0.88 10.45 6.96
N ASP A 160 -1.37 9.72 5.95
CA ASP A 160 -1.95 8.38 6.11
C ASP A 160 -0.84 7.33 6.30
N MET A 161 -0.08 7.48 7.40
CA MET A 161 0.97 6.52 7.74
C MET A 161 1.25 6.49 9.24
N PRO A 162 1.72 5.35 9.78
CA PRO A 162 2.13 5.26 11.17
C PRO A 162 3.31 6.18 11.50
N PHE A 163 3.30 6.78 12.68
CA PHE A 163 4.32 7.72 13.16
C PHE A 163 5.77 7.21 13.00
N ARG A 164 6.00 5.88 13.03
CA ARG A 164 7.31 5.27 12.83
C ARG A 164 7.94 5.55 11.47
N PHE A 165 7.13 5.95 10.48
CA PHE A 165 7.60 6.32 9.15
C PHE A 165 7.96 7.81 9.01
N PHE A 166 7.57 8.67 9.93
CA PHE A 166 7.84 10.11 9.83
C PHE A 166 9.33 10.46 9.72
N PRO A 167 10.25 9.86 10.51
CA PRO A 167 11.68 10.12 10.33
C PRO A 167 12.17 9.78 8.92
N CYS A 168 11.71 8.65 8.39
CA CYS A 168 12.03 8.22 7.03
C CYS A 168 11.40 9.14 5.97
N LEU A 169 10.16 9.59 6.18
CA LEU A 169 9.46 10.52 5.29
C LEU A 169 10.25 11.82 5.12
N VAL A 170 10.61 12.44 6.24
CA VAL A 170 11.34 13.71 6.24
C VAL A 170 12.74 13.56 5.66
N ALA A 171 13.45 12.48 6.02
CA ALA A 171 14.78 12.20 5.47
C ALA A 171 14.72 11.97 3.95
N GLY A 172 13.73 11.22 3.49
CA GLY A 172 13.52 10.97 2.07
C GLY A 172 13.16 12.24 1.31
N LEU A 173 12.25 13.07 1.85
CA LEU A 173 11.91 14.34 1.24
C LEU A 173 13.12 15.28 1.15
N ALA A 174 13.94 15.36 2.21
CA ALA A 174 15.17 16.13 2.20
C ALA A 174 16.14 15.64 1.13
N TYR A 175 16.30 14.33 0.97
CA TYR A 175 17.10 13.77 -0.13
C TYR A 175 16.56 14.17 -1.51
N TYR A 176 15.24 14.02 -1.77
CA TYR A 176 14.64 14.41 -3.05
C TYR A 176 14.74 15.89 -3.35
N LEU A 177 14.66 16.73 -2.32
CA LEU A 177 14.85 18.18 -2.46
C LEU A 177 16.31 18.54 -2.71
N SER A 178 17.25 17.89 -2.02
CA SER A 178 18.68 18.18 -2.15
C SER A 178 19.18 18.02 -3.58
N MET A 179 18.65 17.07 -4.33
CA MET A 179 18.97 16.92 -5.76
C MET A 179 18.65 18.15 -6.60
N LYS A 180 17.75 19.03 -6.12
CA LYS A 180 17.33 20.26 -6.84
C LYS A 180 17.98 21.51 -6.31
N ILE A 181 18.21 21.58 -4.99
CA ILE A 181 18.54 22.84 -4.30
C ILE A 181 19.82 22.81 -3.48
N ALA A 182 20.35 21.62 -3.14
CA ALA A 182 21.54 21.45 -2.32
C ALA A 182 22.40 20.26 -2.81
N PRO A 183 22.97 20.30 -4.01
CA PRO A 183 23.69 19.18 -4.62
C PRO A 183 24.91 18.71 -3.82
N ASP A 184 25.52 19.57 -3.03
CA ASP A 184 26.62 19.28 -2.10
C ASP A 184 26.21 18.36 -0.94
N ARG A 185 24.91 18.32 -0.57
CA ARG A 185 24.38 17.50 0.52
C ARG A 185 23.73 16.19 0.07
N VAL A 186 23.60 15.95 -1.22
CA VAL A 186 22.89 14.79 -1.79
C VAL A 186 23.40 13.46 -1.24
N ALA A 187 24.71 13.27 -1.21
CA ALA A 187 25.31 12.01 -0.75
C ALA A 187 25.05 11.75 0.74
N LEU A 188 25.17 12.80 1.58
CA LEU A 188 24.88 12.72 3.01
C LEU A 188 23.41 12.41 3.27
N LEU A 189 22.48 13.16 2.66
CA LEU A 189 21.04 13.01 2.88
C LEU A 189 20.53 11.69 2.31
N LYS A 190 21.11 11.18 1.23
CA LYS A 190 20.84 9.83 0.74
C LYS A 190 21.19 8.76 1.77
N GLY A 191 22.38 8.85 2.38
CA GLY A 191 22.81 7.90 3.41
C GLY A 191 21.87 7.88 4.60
N VAL A 192 21.45 9.05 5.09
CA VAL A 192 20.46 9.17 6.17
C VAL A 192 19.11 8.58 5.76
N TYR A 193 18.64 8.87 4.56
CA TYR A 193 17.38 8.31 4.05
C TYR A 193 17.43 6.78 3.94
N ASP A 194 18.48 6.22 3.36
CA ASP A 194 18.63 4.77 3.21
C ASP A 194 18.65 4.06 4.57
N GLU A 195 19.28 4.66 5.59
CA GLU A 195 19.33 4.14 6.95
C GLU A 195 17.94 4.20 7.63
N GLU A 196 17.25 5.35 7.58
CA GLU A 196 15.92 5.50 8.16
C GLU A 196 14.88 4.61 7.44
N PHE A 197 15.00 4.47 6.11
CA PHE A 197 14.16 3.55 5.36
C PHE A 197 14.37 2.10 5.78
N ALA A 198 15.62 1.67 5.96
CA ALA A 198 15.92 0.32 6.42
C ALA A 198 15.35 0.04 7.83
N ARG A 199 15.39 1.03 8.73
CA ARG A 199 14.79 0.93 10.08
C ARG A 199 13.27 0.81 9.97
N ALA A 200 12.60 1.69 9.24
CA ALA A 200 11.16 1.66 9.04
C ALA A 200 10.69 0.35 8.41
N ALA A 201 11.38 -0.11 7.35
CA ALA A 201 11.08 -1.37 6.68
C ALA A 201 11.32 -2.60 7.57
N SER A 202 12.28 -2.55 8.51
CA SER A 202 12.52 -3.64 9.45
C SER A 202 11.40 -3.79 10.48
N GLU A 203 10.75 -2.70 10.84
CA GLU A 203 9.59 -2.70 11.75
C GLU A 203 8.26 -3.03 11.03
N ASP A 204 8.20 -2.80 9.72
CA ASP A 204 7.02 -3.10 8.90
C ASP A 204 7.01 -4.55 8.41
N ARG A 205 7.25 -5.49 9.33
CA ARG A 205 7.25 -6.93 9.08
C ARG A 205 6.14 -7.61 9.85
N ASP A 206 5.53 -8.61 9.21
CA ASP A 206 4.65 -9.52 9.94
C ASP A 206 5.46 -10.27 11.02
N ARG A 207 5.01 -10.16 12.26
CA ARG A 207 5.64 -10.82 13.42
C ARG A 207 5.06 -12.21 13.69
N ALA A 208 4.29 -12.77 12.75
CA ALA A 208 3.78 -14.12 12.86
C ALA A 208 4.93 -15.16 12.84
N SER A 209 4.87 -16.15 13.74
CA SER A 209 5.83 -17.22 13.74
C SER A 209 5.62 -18.16 12.55
N LEU A 210 6.61 -18.25 11.65
CA LEU A 210 6.61 -19.23 10.57
C LEU A 210 6.82 -20.64 11.16
N ARG A 211 5.76 -21.44 11.20
CA ARG A 211 5.86 -22.87 11.54
C ARG A 211 5.91 -23.69 10.25
N LEU A 212 7.10 -24.06 9.83
CA LEU A 212 7.30 -25.01 8.73
C LEU A 212 7.01 -26.43 9.25
N VAL A 213 5.91 -27.02 8.82
CA VAL A 213 5.61 -28.43 9.07
C VAL A 213 5.97 -29.21 7.79
N PRO A 214 6.99 -30.09 7.82
CA PRO A 214 7.30 -30.94 6.68
C PRO A 214 6.09 -31.82 6.37
N ARG A 215 5.57 -31.77 5.15
CA ARG A 215 4.53 -32.71 4.69
C ARG A 215 5.23 -33.95 4.17
N ILE A 216 5.14 -35.05 4.94
CA ILE A 216 5.56 -36.36 4.47
C ILE A 216 4.50 -36.81 3.46
N ILE A 217 4.88 -36.92 2.20
CA ILE A 217 4.05 -37.53 1.16
C ILE A 217 4.32 -39.02 1.24
N SER A 218 3.39 -39.75 1.80
CA SER A 218 3.36 -41.22 1.79
C SER A 218 2.67 -41.72 0.53
#